data_e733e519fdfb80753eee6b072a7dc325
#
_entry.id   e733e519fdfb80753eee6b072a7dc325
#
_cell.length_a   1.000
_cell.length_b   1.000
_cell.length_c   1.000
_cell.angle_alpha   90.00
_cell.angle_beta   90.00
_cell.angle_gamma   90.00
#
_symmetry.space_group_name_H-M   'P 1'
#
loop_
_entity.id
_entity.type
_entity.pdbx_description
1 polymer ?
#
loop_
_entity_poly.entity_id
_entity_poly.type
_entity_poly.pdbx_seq_one_letter_code
_entity_poly.pdbx_strand_id
1 'polypeptide(L)'
;MQEVVRKEIIKWLDAGIIYAILDSKWVSPVQCVPKKGGITVVTNKDNVLIPTRTVTGWRVCMDYRKLNKATRKDHFPLPFIDQMLDRLAGKPYYCFLDGYSGYNQIAIALEDREKTTFTCPYETYAFRRMPFGLYNAPATF
;
A
#
# COMPACT_ATOMS: atom_id res chain seq x y z
N MET A 1 -1.43 -11.73 -14.09
CA MET A 1 -2.04 -10.81 -13.09
C MET A 1 -2.86 -11.56 -12.03
N GLN A 2 -3.75 -12.45 -12.40
CA GLN A 2 -4.54 -13.24 -11.43
C GLN A 2 -3.67 -14.02 -10.45
N GLU A 3 -2.61 -14.66 -10.92
CA GLU A 3 -1.66 -15.41 -10.09
C GLU A 3 -0.96 -14.52 -9.03
N VAL A 4 -0.65 -13.29 -9.39
CA VAL A 4 -0.05 -12.30 -8.46
C VAL A 4 -1.03 -11.95 -7.34
N VAL A 5 -2.30 -11.71 -7.70
CA VAL A 5 -3.36 -11.42 -6.72
C VAL A 5 -3.56 -12.61 -5.80
N ARG A 6 -3.64 -13.83 -6.36
CA ARG A 6 -3.82 -15.06 -5.58
C ARG A 6 -2.74 -15.26 -4.52
N LYS A 7 -1.47 -15.13 -4.92
CA LYS A 7 -0.33 -15.26 -4.00
C LYS A 7 -0.39 -14.25 -2.86
N GLU A 8 -0.73 -13.01 -3.15
CA GLU A 8 -0.80 -11.98 -2.13
C GLU A 8 -1.99 -12.20 -1.17
N ILE A 9 -3.15 -12.64 -1.69
CA ILE A 9 -4.32 -12.98 -0.86
C ILE A 9 -4.01 -14.11 0.10
N ILE A 10 -3.39 -15.20 -0.37
CA ILE A 10 -2.99 -16.33 0.49
C ILE A 10 -2.08 -15.83 1.61
N LYS A 11 -1.07 -15.02 1.27
CA LYS A 11 -0.15 -14.44 2.24
C LYS A 11 -0.87 -13.60 3.30
N TRP A 12 -1.84 -12.78 2.91
CA TRP A 12 -2.61 -11.96 3.84
C TRP A 12 -3.57 -12.77 4.70
N LEU A 13 -4.15 -13.84 4.16
CA LEU A 13 -4.99 -14.78 4.92
C LEU A 13 -4.15 -15.51 5.98
N ASP A 14 -3.01 -16.07 5.59
CA ASP A 14 -2.10 -16.79 6.48
C ASP A 14 -1.58 -15.87 7.60
N ALA A 15 -1.34 -14.61 7.29
CA ALA A 15 -0.93 -13.59 8.28
C ALA A 15 -2.10 -13.03 9.11
N GLY A 16 -3.34 -13.44 8.86
CA GLY A 16 -4.52 -12.93 9.56
C GLY A 16 -4.85 -11.45 9.31
N ILE A 17 -4.31 -10.88 8.23
CA ILE A 17 -4.49 -9.46 7.86
C ILE A 17 -5.87 -9.23 7.26
N ILE A 18 -6.38 -10.19 6.49
CA ILE A 18 -7.70 -10.15 5.86
C ILE A 18 -8.56 -11.33 6.32
N TYR A 19 -9.85 -11.27 6.02
CA TYR A 19 -10.82 -12.36 6.22
C TYR A 19 -11.89 -12.30 5.14
N ALA A 20 -12.48 -13.46 4.83
CA ALA A 20 -13.59 -13.54 3.88
C ALA A 20 -14.84 -12.86 4.45
N ILE A 21 -15.57 -12.14 3.60
CA ILE A 21 -16.83 -11.48 3.93
C ILE A 21 -17.86 -11.76 2.83
N LEU A 22 -19.09 -12.08 3.23
CA LEU A 22 -20.14 -12.48 2.28
C LEU A 22 -20.73 -11.28 1.51
N ASP A 23 -20.92 -10.17 2.20
CA ASP A 23 -21.53 -8.98 1.62
C ASP A 23 -21.02 -7.70 2.28
N SER A 24 -20.97 -6.61 1.51
CA SER A 24 -20.68 -5.27 1.99
C SER A 24 -21.21 -4.23 1.01
N LYS A 25 -21.67 -3.10 1.55
CA LYS A 25 -22.02 -1.92 0.74
C LYS A 25 -20.78 -1.19 0.20
N TRP A 26 -19.62 -1.45 0.77
CA TRP A 26 -18.35 -0.85 0.43
C TRP A 26 -17.46 -1.88 -0.27
N VAL A 27 -17.46 -1.89 -1.58
CA VAL A 27 -16.63 -2.83 -2.35
C VAL A 27 -15.66 -2.03 -3.22
N SER A 28 -14.37 -2.26 -3.01
CA SER A 28 -13.29 -1.64 -3.77
C SER A 28 -12.68 -2.64 -4.75
N PRO A 29 -12.35 -2.23 -5.98
CA PRO A 29 -11.66 -3.10 -6.93
C PRO A 29 -10.18 -3.24 -6.57
N VAL A 30 -9.61 -4.39 -6.93
CA VAL A 30 -8.18 -4.66 -6.84
C VAL A 30 -7.46 -4.17 -8.09
N GLN A 31 -6.31 -3.54 -7.90
CA GLN A 31 -5.42 -3.08 -8.97
C GLN A 31 -4.01 -3.60 -8.74
N CYS A 32 -3.36 -4.04 -9.82
CA CYS A 32 -1.96 -4.43 -9.79
C CYS A 32 -1.10 -3.29 -10.33
N VAL A 33 -0.17 -2.81 -9.52
CA VAL A 33 0.76 -1.73 -9.85
C VAL A 33 2.17 -2.29 -9.97
N PRO A 34 2.91 -2.01 -11.07
CA PRO A 34 4.26 -2.52 -11.25
C PRO A 34 5.23 -1.91 -10.24
N LYS A 35 6.07 -2.76 -9.62
CA LYS A 35 7.26 -2.33 -8.90
C LYS A 35 8.35 -2.04 -9.92
N LYS A 36 8.80 -0.79 -9.98
CA LYS A 36 9.91 -0.40 -10.85
C LYS A 36 11.22 -0.55 -10.07
N GLY A 37 12.15 -1.31 -10.62
CA GLY A 37 13.49 -1.51 -10.09
C GLY A 37 14.44 -0.35 -10.39
N GLY A 38 15.75 -0.62 -10.29
CA GLY A 38 16.80 0.32 -10.65
C GLY A 38 16.74 0.76 -12.12
N ILE A 39 17.48 1.81 -12.43
CA ILE A 39 17.60 2.32 -13.80
C ILE A 39 18.48 1.36 -14.59
N THR A 40 17.97 0.87 -15.72
CA THR A 40 18.72 0.18 -16.76
C THR A 40 18.66 0.99 -18.04
N VAL A 41 19.54 0.69 -18.98
CA VAL A 41 19.59 1.37 -20.27
C VAL A 41 19.05 0.42 -21.34
N VAL A 42 18.07 0.90 -22.11
CA VAL A 42 17.46 0.16 -23.22
C VAL A 42 17.69 0.94 -24.50
N THR A 43 18.08 0.25 -25.56
CA THR A 43 18.27 0.86 -26.87
C THR A 43 16.92 0.98 -27.60
N ASN A 44 16.59 2.18 -28.07
CA ASN A 44 15.41 2.38 -28.89
C ASN A 44 15.65 1.94 -30.37
N LYS A 45 14.63 2.11 -31.22
CA LYS A 45 14.70 1.77 -32.64
C LYS A 45 15.78 2.54 -33.42
N ASP A 46 16.21 3.69 -32.91
CA ASP A 46 17.20 4.58 -33.50
C ASP A 46 18.60 4.40 -32.88
N ASN A 47 18.83 3.27 -32.18
CA ASN A 47 20.06 2.96 -31.44
C ASN A 47 20.46 3.97 -30.35
N VAL A 48 19.51 4.77 -29.86
CA VAL A 48 19.74 5.70 -28.77
C VAL A 48 19.51 4.98 -27.43
N LEU A 49 20.42 5.15 -26.49
CA LEU A 49 20.33 4.59 -25.13
C LEU A 49 19.37 5.41 -24.28
N ILE A 50 18.25 4.81 -23.87
CA ILE A 50 17.23 5.45 -23.04
C ILE A 50 17.26 4.84 -21.62
N PRO A 51 17.46 5.63 -20.57
CA PRO A 51 17.36 5.15 -19.21
C PRO A 51 15.91 4.74 -18.90
N THR A 52 15.70 3.47 -18.57
CA THR A 52 14.39 2.88 -18.33
C THR A 52 14.42 2.13 -17.01
N ARG A 53 13.31 2.19 -16.25
CA ARG A 53 13.13 1.39 -15.04
C ARG A 53 12.47 0.07 -15.38
N THR A 54 13.16 -1.02 -15.11
CA THR A 54 12.61 -2.38 -15.28
C THR A 54 11.54 -2.68 -14.25
N VAL A 55 10.51 -3.43 -14.66
CA VAL A 55 9.51 -3.97 -13.73
C VAL A 55 10.09 -5.20 -13.04
N THR A 56 10.28 -5.13 -11.74
CA THR A 56 10.83 -6.22 -10.92
C THR A 56 9.78 -7.05 -10.20
N GLY A 57 8.53 -6.62 -10.23
CA GLY A 57 7.41 -7.30 -9.58
C GLY A 57 6.14 -6.46 -9.63
N TRP A 58 5.13 -6.89 -8.88
CA TRP A 58 3.82 -6.26 -8.83
C TRP A 58 3.40 -6.02 -7.38
N ARG A 59 2.66 -4.95 -7.15
CA ARG A 59 1.95 -4.67 -5.89
C ARG A 59 0.47 -4.82 -6.14
N VAL A 60 -0.21 -5.50 -5.23
CA VAL A 60 -1.67 -5.57 -5.19
C VAL A 60 -2.16 -4.40 -4.34
N CYS A 61 -2.96 -3.53 -4.93
CA CYS A 61 -3.52 -2.34 -4.28
C CYS A 61 -5.05 -2.35 -4.43
N MET A 62 -5.74 -1.80 -3.46
CA MET A 62 -7.19 -1.57 -3.53
C MET A 62 -7.47 -0.10 -3.87
N ASP A 63 -8.50 0.13 -4.66
CA ASP A 63 -8.92 1.49 -5.01
C ASP A 63 -9.86 2.05 -3.94
N TYR A 64 -9.29 2.63 -2.90
CA TYR A 64 -10.05 3.24 -1.80
C TYR A 64 -10.43 4.71 -2.03
N ARG A 65 -10.37 5.24 -3.25
CA ARG A 65 -10.71 6.65 -3.52
C ARG A 65 -12.12 7.02 -3.05
N LYS A 66 -13.11 6.14 -3.26
CA LYS A 66 -14.49 6.34 -2.79
C LYS A 66 -14.57 6.32 -1.26
N LEU A 67 -13.95 5.33 -0.63
CA LEU A 67 -13.90 5.21 0.82
C LEU A 67 -13.21 6.44 1.45
N ASN A 68 -12.07 6.84 0.92
CA ASN A 68 -11.32 8.01 1.42
C ASN A 68 -12.10 9.33 1.31
N LYS A 69 -12.99 9.47 0.32
CA LYS A 69 -13.88 10.65 0.23
C LYS A 69 -14.91 10.68 1.36
N ALA A 70 -15.38 9.53 1.82
CA ALA A 70 -16.35 9.42 2.90
C ALA A 70 -15.71 9.36 4.30
N THR A 71 -14.40 9.08 4.37
CA THR A 71 -13.66 8.98 5.63
C THR A 71 -13.45 10.35 6.26
N ARG A 72 -13.75 10.47 7.57
CA ARG A 72 -13.36 11.65 8.37
C ARG A 72 -11.84 11.70 8.43
N LYS A 73 -11.28 12.79 7.92
CA LYS A 73 -9.83 12.95 7.78
C LYS A 73 -9.19 13.29 9.12
N ASP A 74 -8.14 12.57 9.46
CA ASP A 74 -7.22 12.97 10.52
C ASP A 74 -6.25 14.02 9.96
N HIS A 75 -6.28 15.21 10.53
CA HIS A 75 -5.45 16.35 10.12
C HIS A 75 -4.10 16.37 10.86
N PHE A 76 -3.61 15.23 11.34
CA PHE A 76 -2.29 15.17 11.97
C PHE A 76 -1.20 15.67 11.00
N PRO A 77 -0.45 16.73 11.37
CA PRO A 77 0.54 17.29 10.47
C PRO A 77 1.77 16.39 10.37
N LEU A 78 1.99 15.82 9.20
CA LEU A 78 3.24 15.10 8.91
C LEU A 78 4.37 16.12 8.67
N PRO A 79 5.58 15.90 9.20
CA PRO A 79 6.71 16.79 8.97
C PRO A 79 7.12 16.79 7.50
N PHE A 80 7.50 17.94 6.96
CA PHE A 80 8.10 18.02 5.63
C PHE A 80 9.50 17.39 5.62
N ILE A 81 9.90 16.83 4.48
CA ILE A 81 11.20 16.19 4.32
C ILE A 81 12.34 17.17 4.64
N ASP A 82 12.27 18.41 4.18
CA ASP A 82 13.27 19.42 4.43
C ASP A 82 13.44 19.72 5.93
N GLN A 83 12.34 19.79 6.69
CA GLN A 83 12.38 19.96 8.14
C GLN A 83 13.02 18.78 8.85
N MET A 84 12.84 17.55 8.35
CA MET A 84 13.51 16.37 8.89
C MET A 84 15.00 16.39 8.59
N LEU A 85 15.39 16.79 7.37
CA LEU A 85 16.80 16.91 6.98
C LEU A 85 17.53 17.96 7.81
N ASP A 86 16.92 19.13 8.08
CA ASP A 86 17.48 20.16 8.94
C ASP A 86 17.74 19.65 10.36
N ARG A 87 16.83 18.85 10.91
CA ARG A 87 17.01 18.23 12.24
C ARG A 87 18.12 17.18 12.28
N LEU A 88 18.38 16.53 11.15
CA LEU A 88 19.43 15.50 11.03
C LEU A 88 20.79 16.10 10.71
N ALA A 89 20.84 17.29 10.13
CA ALA A 89 22.09 17.93 9.74
C ALA A 89 23.07 18.08 10.92
N GLY A 90 24.34 17.86 10.65
CA GLY A 90 25.41 17.98 11.64
C GLY A 90 25.51 16.87 12.69
N LYS A 91 24.71 15.80 12.59
CA LYS A 91 24.84 14.63 13.46
C LYS A 91 25.91 13.69 12.92
N PRO A 92 26.83 13.17 13.78
CA PRO A 92 27.90 12.28 13.35
C PRO A 92 27.44 10.85 13.03
N TYR A 93 26.27 10.43 13.55
CA TYR A 93 25.74 9.08 13.39
C TYR A 93 24.24 9.10 13.16
N TYR A 94 23.77 8.14 12.36
CA TYR A 94 22.34 7.94 12.06
C TYR A 94 21.97 6.48 12.30
N CYS A 95 20.78 6.27 12.83
CA CYS A 95 20.15 4.96 12.93
C CYS A 95 18.88 4.95 12.06
N PHE A 96 18.80 4.02 11.13
CA PHE A 96 17.63 3.85 10.27
C PHE A 96 16.81 2.69 10.80
N LEU A 97 15.56 2.99 11.18
CA LEU A 97 14.61 1.99 11.64
C LEU A 97 13.56 1.77 10.56
N ASP A 98 13.35 0.52 10.21
CA ASP A 98 12.27 0.13 9.29
C ASP A 98 11.08 -0.39 10.10
N GLY A 99 9.90 0.19 9.86
CA GLY A 99 8.67 -0.26 10.49
C GLY A 99 8.23 -1.62 9.94
N TYR A 100 8.55 -2.71 10.62
CA TYR A 100 8.14 -4.05 10.21
C TYR A 100 6.63 -4.13 9.99
N SER A 101 6.21 -4.69 8.85
CA SER A 101 4.81 -4.74 8.41
C SER A 101 4.12 -3.40 8.16
N GLY A 102 4.75 -2.25 8.44
CA GLY A 102 4.21 -0.92 8.19
C GLY A 102 2.79 -0.75 8.74
N TYR A 103 1.85 -0.27 7.92
CA TYR A 103 0.46 -0.02 8.35
C TYR A 103 -0.29 -1.27 8.82
N ASN A 104 0.14 -2.47 8.45
CA ASN A 104 -0.46 -3.73 8.92
C ASN A 104 -0.26 -3.97 10.43
N GLN A 105 0.53 -3.15 11.12
CA GLN A 105 0.61 -3.15 12.59
C GLN A 105 -0.67 -2.60 13.24
N ILE A 106 -1.40 -1.73 12.53
CA ILE A 106 -2.55 -1.01 13.06
C ILE A 106 -3.82 -1.83 12.87
N ALA A 107 -4.53 -2.12 13.95
CA ALA A 107 -5.82 -2.79 13.89
C ALA A 107 -6.91 -1.80 13.42
N ILE A 108 -7.79 -2.27 12.52
CA ILE A 108 -8.99 -1.54 12.12
C ILE A 108 -10.10 -1.83 13.14
N ALA A 109 -10.80 -0.79 13.59
CA ALA A 109 -11.96 -0.91 14.45
C ALA A 109 -13.01 -1.86 13.84
N LEU A 110 -13.67 -2.66 14.67
CA LEU A 110 -14.59 -3.71 14.18
C LEU A 110 -15.68 -3.16 13.26
N GLU A 111 -16.25 -2.02 13.61
CA GLU A 111 -17.29 -1.30 12.86
C GLU A 111 -16.81 -0.74 11.52
N ASP A 112 -15.50 -0.62 11.33
CA ASP A 112 -14.91 -0.06 10.11
C ASP A 112 -14.34 -1.13 9.17
N ARG A 113 -14.17 -2.37 9.63
CA ARG A 113 -13.58 -3.44 8.84
C ARG A 113 -14.35 -3.72 7.56
N GLU A 114 -15.68 -3.79 7.66
CA GLU A 114 -16.56 -3.99 6.51
C GLU A 114 -16.35 -2.92 5.42
N LYS A 115 -16.02 -1.69 5.81
CA LYS A 115 -15.79 -0.58 4.87
C LYS A 115 -14.54 -0.79 4.01
N THR A 116 -13.60 -1.61 4.45
CA THR A 116 -12.38 -1.94 3.72
C THR A 116 -12.53 -3.09 2.72
N THR A 117 -13.74 -3.53 2.49
CA THR A 117 -14.04 -4.67 1.61
C THR A 117 -13.51 -4.43 0.19
N PHE A 118 -12.90 -5.47 -0.36
CA PHE A 118 -12.46 -5.50 -1.73
C PHE A 118 -12.83 -6.83 -2.40
N THR A 119 -13.03 -6.78 -3.70
CA THR A 119 -13.34 -7.97 -4.49
C THR A 119 -12.18 -8.32 -5.42
N CYS A 120 -11.94 -9.60 -5.58
CA CYS A 120 -11.02 -10.17 -6.54
C CYS A 120 -11.70 -11.31 -7.30
N PRO A 121 -11.07 -11.89 -8.34
CA PRO A 121 -11.69 -12.97 -9.13
C PRO A 121 -12.06 -14.23 -8.33
N TYR A 122 -11.59 -14.35 -7.10
CA TYR A 122 -11.78 -15.55 -6.28
C TYR A 122 -12.89 -15.38 -5.27
N GLU A 123 -12.87 -14.26 -4.52
CA GLU A 123 -13.80 -13.98 -3.43
C GLU A 123 -13.76 -12.52 -3.02
N THR A 124 -14.58 -12.19 -2.01
CA THR A 124 -14.63 -10.88 -1.37
C THR A 124 -14.03 -10.95 0.02
N TYR A 125 -13.12 -10.02 0.33
CA TYR A 125 -12.40 -9.96 1.59
C TYR A 125 -12.45 -8.57 2.20
N ALA A 126 -12.28 -8.50 3.53
CA ALA A 126 -12.11 -7.25 4.26
C ALA A 126 -10.83 -7.29 5.11
N PHE A 127 -10.31 -6.12 5.46
CA PHE A 127 -9.08 -6.01 6.25
C PHE A 127 -9.36 -5.94 7.74
N ARG A 128 -8.57 -6.68 8.52
CA ARG A 128 -8.45 -6.56 9.98
C ARG A 128 -7.40 -5.53 10.39
N ARG A 129 -6.40 -5.35 9.54
CA ARG A 129 -5.25 -4.46 9.70
C ARG A 129 -5.24 -3.43 8.59
N MET A 130 -4.73 -2.23 8.86
CA MET A 130 -4.73 -1.17 7.85
C MET A 130 -3.87 -1.52 6.64
N PRO A 131 -4.43 -1.54 5.42
CA PRO A 131 -3.67 -1.66 4.19
C PRO A 131 -3.17 -0.29 3.72
N PHE A 132 -2.28 -0.30 2.73
CA PHE A 132 -1.94 0.89 1.97
C PHE A 132 -3.16 1.46 1.23
N GLY A 133 -3.24 2.79 1.15
CA GLY A 133 -4.28 3.49 0.41
C GLY A 133 -5.41 4.07 1.27
N LEU A 134 -5.50 3.72 2.55
CA LEU A 134 -6.40 4.39 3.49
C LEU A 134 -5.85 5.75 3.89
N TYR A 135 -6.73 6.78 3.90
CA TYR A 135 -6.33 8.16 4.14
C TYR A 135 -5.64 8.37 5.50
N ASN A 136 -6.18 7.76 6.55
CA ASN A 136 -5.69 7.97 7.92
C ASN A 136 -4.52 7.04 8.30
N ALA A 137 -4.14 6.08 7.46
CA ALA A 137 -3.06 5.15 7.78
C ALA A 137 -1.71 5.86 8.09
N PRO A 138 -1.25 6.84 7.30
CA PRO A 138 -0.01 7.56 7.61
C PRO A 138 -0.05 8.33 8.92
N ALA A 139 -1.17 8.98 9.23
CA ALA A 139 -1.31 9.79 10.45
C ALA A 139 -1.35 8.93 11.71
N THR A 140 -1.94 7.73 11.63
CA THR A 140 -2.04 6.79 12.76
C THR A 140 -0.72 6.05 12.99
N PHE A 141 0.02 5.71 11.93
CA PHE A 141 1.30 5.03 11.98
C PHE A 141 2.41 5.93 12.54
#